data_77f2901ee4a6076040a494cc581ee1f8
#
_entry.id   77f2901ee4a6076040a494cc581ee1f8
#
_cell.length_a   1.000
_cell.length_b   1.000
_cell.length_c   1.000
_cell.angle_alpha   90.00
_cell.angle_beta   90.00
_cell.angle_gamma   90.00
#
_symmetry.space_group_name_H-M   'P 1'
#
loop_
_entity.id
_entity.type
_entity.pdbx_description
1 polymer ?
#
loop_
_entity_poly.entity_id
_entity_poly.type
_entity_poly.pdbx_seq_one_letter_code
_entity_poly.pdbx_strand_id
1 'polypeptide(L)'
;MMMKKIARSLLTILLVCSCAVTAAFAADDITGHWSEPYFRSLSAHGVINANGKGEFTPTAEISRAEFMRYINRAFGFTEQADVSQYKDVDSDQWYYESVRIAVKYGYISGLSSTQMGPDKAITREQAMTILGRLCKIDAGTVTPSQLSFSDKSKIATWSAPYIKWAVDNGYVSGYTDGTFQPQRSVTRAEAAKILYYFTGTILDQAGATYNSSSLNSDTKNVTITSTCTLSGVTIPGNLYISEGLNQSAVTLSDVTVKGRLIAAGGTVQLNNVTAPELYISSPFTGREVKVTSAGTTNIDQVTVMTTAGLTQTSLQAGASGLKQINVYGDKNMPLTLNGRFGKVTLQDANRLSLSAGAFVESLTVKGAATIEGTGTIQNAVFQANGAVSAIEPQTYSFNKGMSATIQGTSVSVDRSQPNHTLTPATINLSTASDVILAIVSEDNATVRSVMLGDRVLQAGYQYDYDPVTGSIRILSNAFSGLSSGTYTVQVIMSTGINPTATIYLRSGSSSSSSGSSSSSNSGSASLATQAVTFSATAGNAANQNVTINLNIDSSVVVQAVLLDGSQLAMGTQYTISGNQVVLYRAALEPLVFGRTGTMNIVLVLSNGNQLTVPMTLV
;
A
#
# COMPACT_ATOMS: atom_id res chain seq x y z
N MET A 1 -55.14 5.09 -46.37
CA MET A 1 -55.21 3.65 -45.93
C MET A 1 -54.11 3.29 -44.93
N MET A 2 -53.00 3.96 -44.91
CA MET A 2 -51.85 3.70 -44.03
C MET A 2 -52.03 4.18 -42.57
N MET A 3 -52.71 5.31 -42.33
CA MET A 3 -52.98 5.86 -40.98
C MET A 3 -53.98 5.03 -40.15
N LYS A 4 -54.89 4.27 -40.76
CA LYS A 4 -55.83 3.39 -39.99
C LYS A 4 -55.17 2.08 -39.52
N LYS A 5 -54.04 1.65 -40.12
CA LYS A 5 -53.27 0.49 -39.65
C LYS A 5 -52.38 0.83 -38.47
N ILE A 6 -51.83 2.05 -38.39
CA ILE A 6 -51.00 2.52 -37.28
C ILE A 6 -51.85 2.72 -36.02
N ALA A 7 -53.05 3.27 -36.14
CA ALA A 7 -53.97 3.46 -35.02
C ALA A 7 -54.46 2.13 -34.41
N ARG A 8 -54.62 1.05 -35.22
CA ARG A 8 -54.97 -0.27 -34.70
C ARG A 8 -53.81 -0.99 -34.02
N SER A 9 -52.56 -0.80 -34.47
CA SER A 9 -51.38 -1.36 -33.81
C SER A 9 -51.07 -0.66 -32.49
N LEU A 10 -51.27 0.67 -32.37
CA LEU A 10 -51.10 1.40 -31.12
C LEU A 10 -52.19 1.04 -30.10
N LEU A 11 -53.43 0.78 -30.54
CA LEU A 11 -54.49 0.37 -29.62
C LEU A 11 -54.30 -1.05 -29.09
N THR A 12 -53.68 -1.95 -29.89
CA THR A 12 -53.38 -3.32 -29.43
C THR A 12 -52.20 -3.34 -28.46
N ILE A 13 -51.23 -2.46 -28.63
CA ILE A 13 -50.10 -2.31 -27.67
C ILE A 13 -50.57 -1.66 -26.36
N LEU A 14 -51.50 -0.71 -26.40
CA LEU A 14 -52.06 -0.12 -25.18
C LEU A 14 -52.99 -1.07 -24.39
N LEU A 15 -53.63 -2.02 -25.07
CA LEU A 15 -54.52 -3.00 -24.40
C LEU A 15 -53.78 -4.21 -23.83
N VAL A 16 -52.53 -4.46 -24.26
CA VAL A 16 -51.69 -5.52 -23.70
C VAL A 16 -50.95 -5.00 -22.45
N CYS A 17 -50.80 -3.67 -22.27
CA CYS A 17 -50.18 -3.05 -21.11
C CYS A 17 -51.16 -2.82 -19.94
N SER A 18 -52.45 -3.04 -20.08
CA SER A 18 -53.44 -2.84 -19.00
C SER A 18 -53.98 -4.14 -18.37
N CYS A 19 -53.51 -5.29 -18.80
CA CYS A 19 -53.57 -6.51 -17.96
C CYS A 19 -52.37 -6.56 -17.03
N ALA A 20 -52.25 -5.58 -16.14
CA ALA A 20 -51.64 -5.84 -14.86
C ALA A 20 -52.55 -6.88 -14.18
N VAL A 21 -52.29 -8.15 -14.46
CA VAL A 21 -52.70 -9.23 -13.57
C VAL A 21 -52.12 -8.84 -12.23
N THR A 22 -52.95 -8.26 -11.37
CA THR A 22 -52.74 -8.40 -9.95
C THR A 22 -52.87 -9.88 -9.69
N ALA A 23 -51.80 -10.64 -9.97
CA ALA A 23 -51.60 -11.88 -9.27
C ALA A 23 -51.63 -11.43 -7.81
N ALA A 24 -52.72 -11.68 -7.13
CA ALA A 24 -52.74 -11.74 -5.68
C ALA A 24 -51.62 -12.75 -5.39
N PHE A 25 -50.41 -12.24 -5.08
CA PHE A 25 -49.39 -13.09 -4.53
C PHE A 25 -50.07 -13.69 -3.28
N ALA A 26 -50.38 -14.98 -3.31
CA ALA A 26 -50.71 -15.68 -2.09
C ALA A 26 -49.60 -15.30 -1.11
N ALA A 27 -50.00 -14.79 0.05
CA ALA A 27 -49.05 -14.40 1.07
C ALA A 27 -48.09 -15.57 1.24
N ASP A 28 -46.81 -15.36 0.91
CA ASP A 28 -45.81 -16.39 1.12
C ASP A 28 -45.68 -16.68 2.62
N ASP A 29 -45.10 -17.80 2.97
CA ASP A 29 -44.96 -18.26 4.34
C ASP A 29 -44.00 -17.42 5.21
N ILE A 30 -43.43 -16.37 4.66
CA ILE A 30 -42.58 -15.40 5.39
C ILE A 30 -43.30 -14.07 5.67
N THR A 31 -44.41 -13.78 5.03
CA THR A 31 -45.15 -12.53 5.24
C THR A 31 -45.58 -12.37 6.70
N GLY A 32 -45.08 -11.30 7.36
CA GLY A 32 -45.28 -11.07 8.80
C GLY A 32 -44.44 -11.94 9.74
N HIS A 33 -43.61 -12.83 9.21
CA HIS A 33 -42.61 -13.55 9.99
C HIS A 33 -41.42 -12.67 10.31
N TRP A 34 -40.81 -12.76 11.50
CA TRP A 34 -39.68 -11.94 11.94
C TRP A 34 -38.48 -11.97 10.99
N SER A 35 -38.32 -13.00 10.18
CA SER A 35 -37.23 -13.17 9.23
C SER A 35 -37.54 -12.65 7.83
N GLU A 36 -38.73 -12.13 7.58
CA GLU A 36 -39.16 -11.65 6.26
C GLU A 36 -38.14 -10.66 5.63
N PRO A 37 -37.63 -9.65 6.34
CA PRO A 37 -36.66 -8.70 5.73
C PRO A 37 -35.41 -9.41 5.21
N TYR A 38 -34.91 -10.41 5.93
CA TYR A 38 -33.70 -11.14 5.56
C TYR A 38 -33.91 -12.01 4.34
N PHE A 39 -35.06 -12.74 4.27
CA PHE A 39 -35.41 -13.52 3.09
C PHE A 39 -35.62 -12.65 1.87
N ARG A 40 -36.34 -11.53 2.00
CA ARG A 40 -36.57 -10.58 0.89
C ARG A 40 -35.27 -10.04 0.34
N SER A 41 -34.39 -9.56 1.21
CA SER A 41 -33.09 -9.03 0.81
C SER A 41 -32.23 -10.09 0.11
N LEU A 42 -32.03 -11.24 0.72
CA LEU A 42 -31.20 -12.30 0.13
C LEU A 42 -31.81 -12.91 -1.13
N SER A 43 -33.14 -12.93 -1.24
CA SER A 43 -33.83 -13.39 -2.44
C SER A 43 -33.69 -12.42 -3.61
N ALA A 44 -33.64 -11.11 -3.36
CA ALA A 44 -33.39 -10.10 -4.38
C ALA A 44 -32.02 -10.28 -5.06
N HIS A 45 -31.04 -10.84 -4.36
CA HIS A 45 -29.71 -11.21 -4.87
C HIS A 45 -29.61 -12.69 -5.32
N GLY A 46 -30.73 -13.41 -5.39
CA GLY A 46 -30.74 -14.83 -5.79
C GLY A 46 -30.06 -15.79 -4.83
N VAL A 47 -29.70 -15.33 -3.63
CA VAL A 47 -29.02 -16.15 -2.59
C VAL A 47 -29.95 -17.23 -2.07
N ILE A 48 -31.18 -16.86 -1.70
CA ILE A 48 -32.22 -17.73 -1.20
C ILE A 48 -33.41 -17.71 -2.17
N ASN A 49 -33.90 -18.85 -2.56
CA ASN A 49 -35.10 -18.96 -3.38
C ASN A 49 -36.19 -19.74 -2.64
N ALA A 50 -37.43 -19.38 -2.87
CA ALA A 50 -38.56 -20.18 -2.48
C ALA A 50 -38.52 -21.54 -3.19
N ASN A 51 -39.16 -22.56 -2.61
CA ASN A 51 -39.34 -23.87 -3.24
C ASN A 51 -40.33 -23.80 -4.42
N GLY A 52 -40.55 -24.92 -5.12
CA GLY A 52 -41.47 -24.98 -6.26
C GLY A 52 -42.94 -24.62 -5.95
N LYS A 53 -43.29 -24.45 -4.67
CA LYS A 53 -44.63 -24.00 -4.20
C LYS A 53 -44.64 -22.52 -3.81
N GLY A 54 -43.50 -21.80 -3.91
CA GLY A 54 -43.37 -20.43 -3.47
C GLY A 54 -43.11 -20.26 -1.96
N GLU A 55 -42.79 -21.34 -1.24
CA GLU A 55 -42.56 -21.33 0.21
C GLU A 55 -41.05 -21.22 0.54
N PHE A 56 -40.72 -20.47 1.57
CA PHE A 56 -39.36 -20.36 2.13
C PHE A 56 -39.12 -21.29 3.30
N THR A 57 -40.18 -21.80 3.90
CA THR A 57 -40.17 -22.71 5.07
C THR A 57 -39.27 -22.23 6.20
N PRO A 58 -39.50 -21.02 6.78
CA PRO A 58 -38.57 -20.34 7.69
C PRO A 58 -38.27 -21.13 8.97
N THR A 59 -39.20 -21.92 9.47
CA THR A 59 -39.04 -22.69 10.71
C THR A 59 -38.38 -24.06 10.51
N ALA A 60 -38.22 -24.51 9.27
CA ALA A 60 -37.52 -25.76 8.97
C ALA A 60 -36.02 -25.65 9.29
N GLU A 61 -35.44 -26.75 9.78
CA GLU A 61 -33.99 -26.86 9.91
C GLU A 61 -33.32 -26.79 8.53
N ILE A 62 -32.23 -26.06 8.43
CA ILE A 62 -31.45 -25.96 7.18
C ILE A 62 -30.44 -27.11 7.12
N SER A 63 -30.35 -27.79 5.98
CA SER A 63 -29.31 -28.79 5.77
C SER A 63 -27.94 -28.16 5.54
N ARG A 64 -26.87 -28.93 5.73
CA ARG A 64 -25.50 -28.49 5.43
C ARG A 64 -25.36 -28.11 3.96
N ALA A 65 -25.96 -28.86 3.06
CA ALA A 65 -25.91 -28.56 1.63
C ALA A 65 -26.69 -27.30 1.24
N GLU A 66 -27.84 -27.04 1.86
CA GLU A 66 -28.58 -25.79 1.66
C GLU A 66 -27.76 -24.58 2.16
N PHE A 67 -27.11 -24.70 3.32
CA PHE A 67 -26.29 -23.64 3.86
C PHE A 67 -25.07 -23.37 2.95
N MET A 68 -24.43 -24.43 2.40
CA MET A 68 -23.38 -24.30 1.38
C MET A 68 -23.90 -23.55 0.14
N ARG A 69 -25.09 -23.92 -0.36
CA ARG A 69 -25.70 -23.26 -1.52
C ARG A 69 -25.96 -21.78 -1.29
N TYR A 70 -26.41 -21.40 -0.10
CA TYR A 70 -26.62 -20.00 0.26
C TYR A 70 -25.30 -19.22 0.25
N ILE A 71 -24.25 -19.77 0.85
CA ILE A 71 -22.91 -19.16 0.85
C ILE A 71 -22.37 -19.05 -0.57
N ASN A 72 -22.39 -20.13 -1.35
CA ASN A 72 -21.87 -20.11 -2.73
C ASN A 72 -22.51 -18.99 -3.56
N ARG A 73 -23.83 -18.82 -3.43
CA ARG A 73 -24.56 -17.76 -4.14
C ARG A 73 -24.26 -16.37 -3.59
N ALA A 74 -24.23 -16.22 -2.26
CA ALA A 74 -23.96 -14.95 -1.61
C ALA A 74 -22.57 -14.37 -1.96
N PHE A 75 -21.61 -15.25 -2.24
CA PHE A 75 -20.24 -14.88 -2.61
C PHE A 75 -19.92 -15.08 -4.09
N GLY A 76 -20.87 -15.50 -4.91
CA GLY A 76 -20.66 -15.72 -6.35
C GLY A 76 -19.64 -16.82 -6.66
N PHE A 77 -19.55 -17.84 -5.82
CA PHE A 77 -18.63 -18.97 -5.98
C PHE A 77 -19.13 -19.92 -7.08
N THR A 78 -18.25 -20.33 -7.99
CA THR A 78 -18.62 -21.16 -9.14
C THR A 78 -17.67 -22.32 -9.42
N GLU A 79 -16.41 -22.24 -8.97
CA GLU A 79 -15.44 -23.29 -9.24
C GLU A 79 -15.65 -24.53 -8.37
N GLN A 80 -15.33 -25.69 -8.92
CA GLN A 80 -15.69 -26.98 -8.34
C GLN A 80 -14.46 -27.84 -8.09
N ALA A 81 -14.45 -28.58 -6.97
CA ALA A 81 -13.46 -29.59 -6.65
C ALA A 81 -13.94 -31.01 -7.01
N ASP A 82 -13.01 -31.97 -7.03
CA ASP A 82 -13.35 -33.35 -6.91
C ASP A 82 -13.78 -33.67 -5.46
N VAL A 83 -14.87 -34.39 -5.31
CA VAL A 83 -15.46 -34.80 -4.03
C VAL A 83 -15.67 -36.32 -3.94
N SER A 84 -15.06 -37.09 -4.81
CA SER A 84 -15.21 -38.55 -4.92
C SER A 84 -14.84 -39.30 -3.63
N GLN A 85 -14.05 -38.68 -2.74
CA GLN A 85 -13.75 -39.22 -1.42
C GLN A 85 -14.99 -39.30 -0.50
N TYR A 86 -15.99 -38.44 -0.71
CA TYR A 86 -17.21 -38.42 0.12
C TYR A 86 -18.25 -39.39 -0.46
N LYS A 87 -18.49 -40.49 0.24
CA LYS A 87 -19.36 -41.60 -0.22
C LYS A 87 -20.85 -41.30 -0.15
N ASP A 88 -21.20 -40.19 0.53
CA ASP A 88 -22.57 -39.70 0.71
C ASP A 88 -22.87 -38.47 -0.16
N VAL A 89 -22.08 -38.23 -1.22
CA VAL A 89 -22.25 -37.12 -2.18
C VAL A 89 -22.47 -37.69 -3.57
N ASP A 90 -23.75 -37.99 -3.89
CA ASP A 90 -24.13 -38.57 -5.17
C ASP A 90 -24.24 -37.48 -6.27
N SER A 91 -23.78 -37.82 -7.46
CA SER A 91 -23.64 -36.88 -8.60
C SER A 91 -25.01 -36.45 -9.21
N ASP A 92 -26.07 -37.22 -8.99
CA ASP A 92 -27.42 -36.94 -9.46
C ASP A 92 -28.25 -36.12 -8.46
N GLN A 93 -27.70 -35.83 -7.29
CA GLN A 93 -28.41 -35.09 -6.24
C GLN A 93 -28.29 -33.57 -6.44
N TRP A 94 -29.32 -32.83 -6.09
CA TRP A 94 -29.44 -31.38 -6.21
C TRP A 94 -28.30 -30.60 -5.51
N TYR A 95 -27.69 -31.19 -4.52
CA TYR A 95 -26.60 -30.56 -3.74
C TYR A 95 -25.19 -30.80 -4.28
N TYR A 96 -25.03 -31.71 -5.25
CA TYR A 96 -23.73 -32.16 -5.74
C TYR A 96 -22.82 -30.99 -6.12
N GLU A 97 -23.33 -30.09 -6.94
CA GLU A 97 -22.60 -28.88 -7.36
C GLU A 97 -22.25 -27.99 -6.15
N SER A 98 -23.23 -27.80 -5.23
CA SER A 98 -23.02 -26.94 -4.05
C SER A 98 -21.92 -27.46 -3.14
N VAL A 99 -21.81 -28.77 -2.96
CA VAL A 99 -20.76 -29.43 -2.18
C VAL A 99 -19.40 -29.28 -2.87
N ARG A 100 -19.33 -29.51 -4.18
CA ARG A 100 -18.10 -29.37 -4.97
C ARG A 100 -17.54 -27.95 -4.89
N ILE A 101 -18.40 -26.96 -5.00
CA ILE A 101 -18.03 -25.54 -4.85
C ILE A 101 -17.53 -25.29 -3.43
N ALA A 102 -18.27 -25.68 -2.41
CA ALA A 102 -17.91 -25.43 -1.01
C ALA A 102 -16.56 -26.05 -0.63
N VAL A 103 -16.26 -27.24 -1.12
CA VAL A 103 -14.97 -27.92 -0.94
C VAL A 103 -13.86 -27.18 -1.68
N LYS A 104 -14.11 -26.73 -2.90
CA LYS A 104 -13.12 -25.97 -3.72
C LYS A 104 -12.67 -24.68 -3.02
N TYR A 105 -13.62 -23.96 -2.42
CA TYR A 105 -13.34 -22.70 -1.71
C TYR A 105 -12.87 -22.92 -0.26
N GLY A 106 -12.83 -24.16 0.21
CA GLY A 106 -12.16 -24.56 1.45
C GLY A 106 -12.81 -24.08 2.76
N TYR A 107 -14.03 -23.55 2.72
CA TYR A 107 -14.71 -23.06 3.93
C TYR A 107 -15.42 -24.17 4.70
N ILE A 108 -15.58 -25.34 4.12
CA ILE A 108 -16.20 -26.50 4.75
C ILE A 108 -15.29 -27.72 4.71
N SER A 109 -15.44 -28.58 5.71
CA SER A 109 -14.84 -29.91 5.75
C SER A 109 -15.96 -30.96 5.91
N GLY A 110 -15.69 -32.20 5.51
CA GLY A 110 -16.55 -33.33 5.80
C GLY A 110 -16.72 -33.56 7.31
N LEU A 111 -17.72 -34.31 7.67
CA LEU A 111 -17.91 -34.84 9.03
C LEU A 111 -16.87 -35.91 9.36
N SER A 112 -16.36 -36.56 8.32
CA SER A 112 -15.19 -37.46 8.36
C SER A 112 -14.42 -37.36 7.03
N SER A 113 -13.37 -38.13 6.86
CA SER A 113 -12.62 -38.23 5.59
C SER A 113 -13.47 -38.76 4.43
N THR A 114 -14.58 -39.46 4.71
CA THR A 114 -15.41 -40.11 3.69
C THR A 114 -16.89 -39.68 3.71
N GLN A 115 -17.27 -38.79 4.61
CA GLN A 115 -18.64 -38.31 4.75
C GLN A 115 -18.73 -36.80 4.83
N MET A 116 -19.54 -36.21 3.97
CA MET A 116 -19.86 -34.76 3.97
C MET A 116 -21.08 -34.43 4.81
N GLY A 117 -22.06 -35.30 4.83
CA GLY A 117 -23.36 -35.13 5.51
C GLY A 117 -24.23 -34.06 4.86
N PRO A 118 -24.46 -34.06 3.52
CA PRO A 118 -25.15 -32.97 2.83
C PRO A 118 -26.58 -32.73 3.35
N ASP A 119 -27.32 -33.76 3.64
CA ASP A 119 -28.70 -33.70 4.10
C ASP A 119 -28.85 -33.54 5.62
N LYS A 120 -27.76 -33.64 6.39
CA LYS A 120 -27.80 -33.41 7.83
C LYS A 120 -28.03 -31.95 8.14
N ALA A 121 -28.88 -31.65 9.13
CA ALA A 121 -29.04 -30.30 9.63
C ALA A 121 -27.70 -29.74 10.12
N ILE A 122 -27.42 -28.47 9.83
CA ILE A 122 -26.20 -27.80 10.30
C ILE A 122 -26.40 -27.30 11.73
N THR A 123 -25.39 -27.52 12.59
CA THR A 123 -25.43 -26.98 13.97
C THR A 123 -24.97 -25.55 14.04
N ARG A 124 -25.32 -24.82 15.10
CA ARG A 124 -24.94 -23.42 15.30
C ARG A 124 -23.44 -23.25 15.35
N GLU A 125 -22.70 -24.11 16.05
CA GLU A 125 -21.22 -24.03 16.08
C GLU A 125 -20.59 -24.33 14.72
N GLN A 126 -21.15 -25.24 13.93
CA GLN A 126 -20.69 -25.51 12.57
C GLN A 126 -20.90 -24.30 11.65
N ALA A 127 -22.07 -23.66 11.74
CA ALA A 127 -22.35 -22.46 10.94
C ALA A 127 -21.34 -21.33 11.25
N MET A 128 -21.06 -21.05 12.52
CA MET A 128 -20.07 -20.02 12.90
C MET A 128 -18.67 -20.37 12.42
N THR A 129 -18.29 -21.62 12.47
CA THR A 129 -16.97 -22.08 11.98
C THR A 129 -16.82 -21.89 10.47
N ILE A 130 -17.85 -22.17 9.70
CA ILE A 130 -17.87 -21.96 8.25
C ILE A 130 -17.69 -20.47 7.94
N LEU A 131 -18.44 -19.58 8.60
CA LEU A 131 -18.34 -18.13 8.38
C LEU A 131 -16.99 -17.58 8.81
N GLY A 132 -16.44 -18.04 9.93
CA GLY A 132 -15.12 -17.63 10.38
C GLY A 132 -14.00 -18.05 9.41
N ARG A 133 -14.12 -19.24 8.81
CA ARG A 133 -13.20 -19.71 7.76
C ARG A 133 -13.29 -18.85 6.49
N LEU A 134 -14.49 -18.44 6.10
CA LEU A 134 -14.67 -17.51 4.98
C LEU A 134 -13.96 -16.18 5.22
N CYS A 135 -14.06 -15.63 6.42
CA CYS A 135 -13.36 -14.41 6.82
C CYS A 135 -11.88 -14.60 7.14
N LYS A 136 -11.36 -15.84 6.98
CA LYS A 136 -9.96 -16.16 7.30
C LYS A 136 -9.59 -15.72 8.72
N ILE A 137 -10.49 -15.97 9.67
CA ILE A 137 -10.25 -15.70 11.08
C ILE A 137 -9.20 -16.69 11.58
N ASP A 138 -8.16 -16.15 12.19
CA ASP A 138 -7.20 -16.99 12.90
C ASP A 138 -7.92 -17.67 14.08
N ALA A 139 -7.92 -19.00 14.08
CA ALA A 139 -8.49 -19.78 15.15
C ALA A 139 -7.81 -19.51 16.50
N GLY A 140 -6.55 -19.09 16.49
CA GLY A 140 -5.80 -18.69 17.68
C GLY A 140 -5.91 -19.70 18.83
N THR A 141 -5.79 -19.19 20.05
CA THR A 141 -5.80 -19.98 21.29
C THR A 141 -7.09 -19.83 22.11
N VAL A 142 -8.18 -19.34 21.48
CA VAL A 142 -9.46 -19.16 22.20
C VAL A 142 -10.03 -20.50 22.59
N THR A 143 -10.29 -20.68 23.88
CA THR A 143 -10.90 -21.89 24.44
C THR A 143 -12.37 -21.65 24.84
N PRO A 144 -13.21 -22.71 24.97
CA PRO A 144 -14.59 -22.58 25.42
C PRO A 144 -14.73 -21.86 26.77
N SER A 145 -13.74 -21.99 27.67
CA SER A 145 -13.76 -21.35 28.99
C SER A 145 -13.75 -19.81 28.92
N GLN A 146 -13.27 -19.24 27.84
CA GLN A 146 -13.21 -17.78 27.61
C GLN A 146 -14.54 -17.20 27.09
N LEU A 147 -15.52 -18.04 26.80
CA LEU A 147 -16.85 -17.63 26.39
C LEU A 147 -17.77 -17.42 27.59
N SER A 148 -18.70 -16.48 27.48
CA SER A 148 -19.59 -16.07 28.57
C SER A 148 -20.91 -16.90 28.67
N PHE A 149 -21.04 -17.97 27.89
CA PHE A 149 -22.24 -18.77 27.87
C PHE A 149 -22.32 -19.80 29.01
N SER A 150 -23.52 -20.03 29.57
CA SER A 150 -23.74 -20.99 30.67
C SER A 150 -23.47 -22.44 30.25
N ASP A 151 -23.65 -22.74 28.97
CA ASP A 151 -23.39 -24.05 28.37
C ASP A 151 -22.07 -24.15 27.62
N LYS A 152 -21.11 -23.28 27.93
CA LYS A 152 -19.78 -23.22 27.25
C LYS A 152 -19.02 -24.55 27.27
N SER A 153 -19.24 -25.40 28.25
CA SER A 153 -18.65 -26.74 28.30
C SER A 153 -19.11 -27.68 27.17
N LYS A 154 -20.25 -27.37 26.50
CA LYS A 154 -20.75 -28.10 25.35
C LYS A 154 -20.20 -27.58 24.02
N ILE A 155 -19.50 -26.44 24.02
CA ILE A 155 -18.87 -25.85 22.84
C ILE A 155 -17.58 -26.62 22.53
N ALA A 156 -17.45 -27.07 21.30
CA ALA A 156 -16.24 -27.76 20.88
C ALA A 156 -15.04 -26.79 20.80
N THR A 157 -13.85 -27.28 21.17
CA THR A 157 -12.63 -26.46 21.16
C THR A 157 -12.34 -25.85 19.79
N TRP A 158 -12.59 -26.59 18.71
CA TRP A 158 -12.38 -26.12 17.34
C TRP A 158 -13.34 -25.01 16.90
N SER A 159 -14.52 -24.89 17.53
CA SER A 159 -15.52 -23.86 17.19
C SER A 159 -15.43 -22.61 18.07
N ALA A 160 -14.81 -22.70 19.24
CA ALA A 160 -14.76 -21.61 20.22
C ALA A 160 -14.23 -20.28 19.66
N PRO A 161 -13.12 -20.23 18.88
CA PRO A 161 -12.61 -18.99 18.30
C PRO A 161 -13.60 -18.32 17.36
N TYR A 162 -14.26 -19.12 16.52
CA TYR A 162 -15.24 -18.64 15.55
C TYR A 162 -16.54 -18.17 16.21
N ILE A 163 -16.97 -18.83 17.28
CA ILE A 163 -18.11 -18.38 18.08
C ILE A 163 -17.81 -17.05 18.75
N LYS A 164 -16.62 -16.92 19.38
CA LYS A 164 -16.21 -15.67 19.99
C LYS A 164 -16.21 -14.53 18.97
N TRP A 165 -15.56 -14.75 17.85
CA TRP A 165 -15.53 -13.79 16.75
C TRP A 165 -16.93 -13.41 16.26
N ALA A 166 -17.81 -14.37 16.04
CA ALA A 166 -19.15 -14.12 15.55
C ALA A 166 -20.03 -13.34 16.55
N VAL A 167 -19.84 -13.58 17.84
CA VAL A 167 -20.51 -12.85 18.93
C VAL A 167 -19.97 -11.43 19.04
N ASP A 168 -18.65 -11.25 19.03
CA ASP A 168 -17.99 -9.94 19.12
C ASP A 168 -18.39 -9.01 17.96
N ASN A 169 -18.65 -9.58 16.78
CA ASN A 169 -19.08 -8.84 15.59
C ASN A 169 -20.62 -8.72 15.45
N GLY A 170 -21.39 -9.33 16.36
CA GLY A 170 -22.84 -9.24 16.38
C GLY A 170 -23.57 -10.09 15.31
N TYR A 171 -22.87 -11.06 14.69
CA TYR A 171 -23.51 -11.98 13.72
C TYR A 171 -24.42 -12.99 14.39
N VAL A 172 -24.14 -13.32 15.63
CA VAL A 172 -24.93 -14.22 16.46
C VAL A 172 -24.90 -13.76 17.92
N SER A 173 -25.97 -14.05 18.64
CA SER A 173 -26.06 -13.86 20.09
C SER A 173 -26.42 -15.18 20.79
N GLY A 174 -26.21 -15.24 22.09
CA GLY A 174 -26.80 -16.29 22.93
C GLY A 174 -28.31 -16.14 23.03
N TYR A 175 -28.92 -17.11 23.68
CA TYR A 175 -30.34 -17.12 24.01
C TYR A 175 -30.59 -16.37 25.32
N THR A 176 -31.83 -16.04 25.60
CA THR A 176 -32.25 -15.31 26.81
C THR A 176 -32.00 -16.08 28.11
N ASP A 177 -31.81 -17.40 28.04
CA ASP A 177 -31.42 -18.28 29.15
C ASP A 177 -29.90 -18.29 29.43
N GLY A 178 -29.13 -17.48 28.68
CA GLY A 178 -27.67 -17.37 28.80
C GLY A 178 -26.91 -18.50 28.10
N THR A 179 -27.59 -19.38 27.33
CA THR A 179 -26.92 -20.44 26.56
C THR A 179 -26.56 -20.03 25.15
N PHE A 180 -25.58 -20.71 24.52
CA PHE A 180 -25.30 -20.63 23.09
C PHE A 180 -25.98 -21.73 22.29
N GLN A 181 -26.21 -22.90 22.88
CA GLN A 181 -26.75 -24.11 22.26
C GLN A 181 -25.96 -24.57 21.02
N PRO A 182 -24.68 -24.92 21.16
CA PRO A 182 -23.78 -25.16 20.03
C PRO A 182 -24.24 -26.29 19.10
N GLN A 183 -24.83 -27.34 19.66
CA GLN A 183 -25.29 -28.55 18.95
C GLN A 183 -26.70 -28.42 18.37
N ARG A 184 -27.40 -27.32 18.68
CA ARG A 184 -28.77 -27.11 18.15
C ARG A 184 -28.69 -26.84 16.64
N SER A 185 -29.59 -27.48 15.88
CA SER A 185 -29.77 -27.21 14.46
C SER A 185 -30.19 -25.76 14.20
N VAL A 186 -29.68 -25.16 13.15
CA VAL A 186 -30.06 -23.82 12.69
C VAL A 186 -31.29 -23.92 11.80
N THR A 187 -32.28 -23.05 12.02
CA THR A 187 -33.44 -22.96 11.11
C THR A 187 -33.08 -22.13 9.87
N ARG A 188 -33.85 -22.25 8.78
CA ARG A 188 -33.69 -21.46 7.57
C ARG A 188 -33.80 -19.96 7.86
N ALA A 189 -34.71 -19.56 8.77
CA ALA A 189 -34.85 -18.17 9.22
C ALA A 189 -33.61 -17.65 9.96
N GLU A 190 -33.06 -18.48 10.86
CA GLU A 190 -31.80 -18.11 11.56
C GLU A 190 -30.62 -18.03 10.58
N ALA A 191 -30.51 -18.96 9.63
CA ALA A 191 -29.50 -18.95 8.61
C ALA A 191 -29.59 -17.68 7.72
N ALA A 192 -30.80 -17.30 7.30
CA ALA A 192 -31.05 -16.08 6.53
C ALA A 192 -30.60 -14.84 7.31
N LYS A 193 -30.98 -14.72 8.59
CA LYS A 193 -30.56 -13.60 9.45
C LYS A 193 -29.04 -13.54 9.61
N ILE A 194 -28.40 -14.65 9.91
CA ILE A 194 -26.96 -14.75 10.08
C ILE A 194 -26.24 -14.31 8.79
N LEU A 195 -26.65 -14.83 7.64
CA LEU A 195 -26.05 -14.49 6.36
C LEU A 195 -26.27 -13.01 5.99
N TYR A 196 -27.46 -12.47 6.23
CA TYR A 196 -27.77 -11.07 5.98
C TYR A 196 -26.81 -10.11 6.71
N TYR A 197 -26.60 -10.32 8.01
CA TYR A 197 -25.67 -9.49 8.77
C TYR A 197 -24.20 -9.79 8.43
N PHE A 198 -23.89 -11.01 8.05
CA PHE A 198 -22.55 -11.43 7.70
C PHE A 198 -22.12 -10.88 6.33
N THR A 199 -22.95 -11.02 5.30
CA THR A 199 -22.64 -10.49 3.96
C THR A 199 -22.78 -8.97 3.90
N GLY A 200 -23.70 -8.43 4.69
CA GLY A 200 -24.07 -7.03 4.60
C GLY A 200 -24.72 -6.69 3.27
N THR A 201 -24.39 -5.56 2.72
CA THR A 201 -24.83 -5.18 1.36
C THR A 201 -24.09 -6.00 0.33
N ILE A 202 -24.81 -6.69 -0.54
CA ILE A 202 -24.22 -7.44 -1.66
C ILE A 202 -24.21 -6.56 -2.90
N LEU A 203 -23.03 -6.37 -3.49
CA LEU A 203 -22.79 -5.61 -4.72
C LEU A 203 -22.48 -6.58 -5.85
N ASP A 204 -23.50 -6.96 -6.62
CA ASP A 204 -23.47 -8.05 -7.60
C ASP A 204 -23.71 -7.62 -9.05
N GLN A 205 -23.96 -6.33 -9.31
CA GLN A 205 -24.25 -5.82 -10.64
C GLN A 205 -22.96 -5.45 -11.38
N ALA A 206 -22.70 -6.11 -12.48
CA ALA A 206 -21.50 -5.89 -13.29
C ALA A 206 -21.44 -4.46 -13.86
N GLY A 207 -20.29 -3.79 -13.65
CA GLY A 207 -20.04 -2.44 -14.14
C GLY A 207 -20.77 -1.32 -13.40
N ALA A 208 -21.50 -1.64 -12.34
CA ALA A 208 -22.25 -0.65 -11.56
C ALA A 208 -21.31 0.27 -10.75
N THR A 209 -21.80 1.48 -10.48
CA THR A 209 -21.19 2.40 -9.51
C THR A 209 -22.10 2.51 -8.30
N TYR A 210 -21.54 2.22 -7.13
CA TYR A 210 -22.23 2.26 -5.84
C TYR A 210 -21.68 3.39 -4.96
N ASN A 211 -22.54 3.93 -4.12
CA ASN A 211 -22.22 4.98 -3.15
C ASN A 211 -22.93 4.73 -1.82
N SER A 212 -22.91 5.69 -0.91
CA SER A 212 -23.53 5.55 0.42
C SER A 212 -25.02 5.21 0.38
N SER A 213 -25.76 5.69 -0.63
CA SER A 213 -27.20 5.38 -0.77
C SER A 213 -27.47 3.96 -1.26
N SER A 214 -26.46 3.28 -1.76
CA SER A 214 -26.54 1.87 -2.19
C SER A 214 -26.36 0.88 -1.04
N LEU A 215 -25.93 1.36 0.15
CA LEU A 215 -25.62 0.49 1.28
C LEU A 215 -26.82 0.35 2.21
N ASN A 216 -27.04 -0.87 2.72
CA ASN A 216 -28.03 -1.12 3.74
C ASN A 216 -27.63 -0.45 5.06
N SER A 217 -28.51 0.38 5.60
CA SER A 217 -28.23 1.18 6.80
C SER A 217 -28.15 0.34 8.10
N ASP A 218 -28.75 -0.84 8.13
CA ASP A 218 -28.81 -1.73 9.28
C ASP A 218 -27.72 -2.82 9.28
N THR A 219 -26.89 -2.88 8.23
CA THR A 219 -25.76 -3.79 8.14
C THR A 219 -24.44 -3.05 8.25
N LYS A 220 -23.40 -3.75 8.70
CA LYS A 220 -22.05 -3.17 8.85
C LYS A 220 -21.11 -3.54 7.71
N ASN A 221 -21.37 -4.66 7.05
CA ASN A 221 -20.46 -5.25 6.06
C ASN A 221 -20.92 -4.94 4.62
N VAL A 222 -19.98 -5.12 3.69
CA VAL A 222 -20.22 -5.06 2.25
C VAL A 222 -19.53 -6.24 1.60
N THR A 223 -20.22 -6.93 0.67
CA THR A 223 -19.67 -8.03 -0.12
C THR A 223 -19.76 -7.68 -1.60
N ILE A 224 -18.62 -7.67 -2.29
CA ILE A 224 -18.52 -7.41 -3.74
C ILE A 224 -18.32 -8.75 -4.44
N THR A 225 -19.24 -9.09 -5.35
CA THR A 225 -19.23 -10.35 -6.11
C THR A 225 -19.16 -10.14 -7.62
N SER A 226 -19.14 -8.89 -8.07
CA SER A 226 -19.07 -8.53 -9.49
C SER A 226 -18.16 -7.31 -9.70
N THR A 227 -17.79 -7.05 -10.96
CA THR A 227 -17.05 -5.84 -11.33
C THR A 227 -17.86 -4.60 -10.97
N CYS A 228 -17.27 -3.68 -10.22
CA CYS A 228 -17.95 -2.44 -9.85
C CYS A 228 -16.97 -1.35 -9.43
N THR A 229 -17.50 -0.15 -9.29
CA THR A 229 -16.88 0.96 -8.56
C THR A 229 -17.67 1.24 -7.28
N LEU A 230 -17.00 1.28 -6.13
CA LEU A 230 -17.56 1.72 -4.86
C LEU A 230 -16.90 3.04 -4.47
N SER A 231 -17.69 4.10 -4.28
CA SER A 231 -17.17 5.45 -4.12
C SER A 231 -17.83 6.25 -3.00
N GLY A 232 -17.00 7.02 -2.26
CA GLY A 232 -17.45 7.99 -1.27
C GLY A 232 -18.18 7.38 -0.06
N VAL A 233 -17.72 6.23 0.43
CA VAL A 233 -18.42 5.49 1.49
C VAL A 233 -17.54 5.19 2.71
N THR A 234 -18.18 5.15 3.87
CA THR A 234 -17.60 4.57 5.08
C THR A 234 -18.33 3.27 5.42
N ILE A 235 -17.60 2.17 5.48
CA ILE A 235 -18.08 0.84 5.83
C ILE A 235 -17.76 0.59 7.31
N PRO A 236 -18.76 0.48 8.20
CA PRO A 236 -18.53 0.30 9.64
C PRO A 236 -17.91 -1.05 10.01
N GLY A 237 -18.12 -2.06 9.20
CA GLY A 237 -17.57 -3.41 9.36
C GLY A 237 -16.54 -3.77 8.31
N ASN A 238 -16.63 -4.98 7.79
CA ASN A 238 -15.70 -5.53 6.80
C ASN A 238 -16.17 -5.26 5.36
N LEU A 239 -15.20 -5.11 4.46
CA LEU A 239 -15.41 -5.16 3.02
C LEU A 239 -14.79 -6.45 2.49
N TYR A 240 -15.61 -7.30 1.89
CA TYR A 240 -15.20 -8.57 1.30
C TYR A 240 -15.27 -8.49 -0.23
N ILE A 241 -14.12 -8.63 -0.90
CA ILE A 241 -14.02 -8.74 -2.36
C ILE A 241 -13.83 -10.22 -2.68
N SER A 242 -14.84 -10.82 -3.31
CA SER A 242 -14.99 -12.27 -3.43
C SER A 242 -13.96 -12.94 -4.35
N GLU A 243 -13.60 -14.16 -4.00
CA GLU A 243 -12.83 -15.07 -4.85
C GLU A 243 -13.54 -15.39 -6.18
N GLY A 244 -14.87 -15.31 -6.19
CA GLY A 244 -15.70 -15.54 -7.37
C GLY A 244 -15.46 -14.52 -8.50
N LEU A 245 -14.89 -13.36 -8.18
CA LEU A 245 -14.51 -12.33 -9.17
C LEU A 245 -13.42 -12.76 -10.14
N ASN A 246 -12.67 -13.79 -9.84
CA ASN A 246 -11.58 -14.29 -10.68
C ASN A 246 -10.52 -13.20 -10.97
N GLN A 247 -10.37 -12.73 -12.21
CA GLN A 247 -9.48 -11.63 -12.62
C GLN A 247 -10.21 -10.31 -12.87
N SER A 248 -11.49 -10.24 -12.54
CA SER A 248 -12.34 -9.07 -12.74
C SER A 248 -11.89 -7.87 -11.88
N ALA A 249 -12.13 -6.66 -12.38
CA ALA A 249 -11.67 -5.44 -11.71
C ALA A 249 -12.72 -4.88 -10.72
N VAL A 250 -12.25 -4.44 -9.56
CA VAL A 250 -13.01 -3.67 -8.57
C VAL A 250 -12.25 -2.39 -8.28
N THR A 251 -12.94 -1.26 -8.33
CA THR A 251 -12.39 0.05 -7.99
C THR A 251 -13.03 0.56 -6.70
N LEU A 252 -12.20 0.89 -5.72
CA LEU A 252 -12.59 1.58 -4.49
C LEU A 252 -12.04 3.01 -4.56
N SER A 253 -12.91 4.03 -4.48
CA SER A 253 -12.53 5.43 -4.53
C SER A 253 -13.11 6.18 -3.32
N ASP A 254 -12.25 6.83 -2.54
CA ASP A 254 -12.69 7.58 -1.35
C ASP A 254 -13.47 6.69 -0.37
N VAL A 255 -12.94 5.50 -0.09
CA VAL A 255 -13.56 4.48 0.76
C VAL A 255 -12.82 4.36 2.09
N THR A 256 -13.58 4.40 3.18
CA THR A 256 -13.07 4.09 4.51
C THR A 256 -13.68 2.78 5.01
N VAL A 257 -12.85 1.78 5.28
CA VAL A 257 -13.24 0.52 5.90
C VAL A 257 -12.82 0.55 7.37
N LYS A 258 -13.76 0.43 8.31
CA LYS A 258 -13.43 0.41 9.75
C LYS A 258 -13.00 -0.97 10.25
N GLY A 259 -13.48 -2.03 9.61
CA GLY A 259 -13.03 -3.39 9.82
C GLY A 259 -11.93 -3.79 8.84
N ARG A 260 -11.93 -5.07 8.42
CA ARG A 260 -10.97 -5.61 7.45
C ARG A 260 -11.42 -5.36 6.01
N LEU A 261 -10.47 -5.01 5.15
CA LEU A 261 -10.62 -5.13 3.70
C LEU A 261 -10.05 -6.49 3.29
N ILE A 262 -10.90 -7.40 2.84
CA ILE A 262 -10.52 -8.75 2.43
C ILE A 262 -10.55 -8.80 0.89
N ALA A 263 -9.38 -8.93 0.27
CA ALA A 263 -9.24 -9.12 -1.17
C ALA A 263 -8.95 -10.60 -1.45
N ALA A 264 -9.98 -11.34 -1.82
CA ALA A 264 -9.88 -12.77 -2.03
C ALA A 264 -9.81 -13.16 -3.52
N GLY A 265 -10.09 -12.22 -4.42
CA GLY A 265 -10.01 -12.38 -5.86
C GLY A 265 -9.95 -11.05 -6.59
N GLY A 266 -9.78 -11.12 -7.92
CA GLY A 266 -9.86 -9.96 -8.79
C GLY A 266 -8.61 -9.10 -8.88
N THR A 267 -8.77 -7.98 -9.57
CA THR A 267 -7.82 -6.86 -9.63
C THR A 267 -8.43 -5.68 -8.89
N VAL A 268 -7.82 -5.27 -7.79
CA VAL A 268 -8.36 -4.26 -6.87
C VAL A 268 -7.60 -2.95 -7.03
N GLN A 269 -8.33 -1.88 -7.36
CA GLN A 269 -7.80 -0.51 -7.42
C GLN A 269 -8.22 0.25 -6.17
N LEU A 270 -7.25 0.76 -5.41
CA LEU A 270 -7.44 1.52 -4.19
C LEU A 270 -7.05 2.98 -4.42
N ASN A 271 -8.04 3.86 -4.59
CA ASN A 271 -7.84 5.29 -4.76
C ASN A 271 -8.37 6.02 -3.51
N ASN A 272 -7.52 6.63 -2.70
CA ASN A 272 -7.91 7.31 -1.45
C ASN A 272 -8.64 6.36 -0.48
N VAL A 273 -8.11 5.16 -0.27
CA VAL A 273 -8.73 4.14 0.59
C VAL A 273 -8.03 4.09 1.94
N THR A 274 -8.82 4.08 3.01
CA THR A 274 -8.31 3.89 4.37
C THR A 274 -8.88 2.61 4.98
N ALA A 275 -8.01 1.74 5.51
CA ALA A 275 -8.41 0.57 6.28
C ALA A 275 -7.31 0.19 7.30
N PRO A 276 -7.66 -0.39 8.45
CA PRO A 276 -6.68 -0.90 9.40
C PRO A 276 -5.93 -2.11 8.87
N GLU A 277 -6.61 -2.94 8.08
CA GLU A 277 -6.01 -4.16 7.50
C GLU A 277 -6.55 -4.45 6.10
N LEU A 278 -5.62 -4.77 5.18
CA LEU A 278 -5.89 -5.46 3.92
C LEU A 278 -5.42 -6.91 4.04
N TYR A 279 -6.37 -7.84 3.96
CA TYR A 279 -6.10 -9.28 4.00
C TYR A 279 -6.23 -9.88 2.61
N ILE A 280 -5.14 -10.40 2.05
CA ILE A 280 -5.09 -10.96 0.70
C ILE A 280 -4.98 -12.48 0.80
N SER A 281 -6.00 -13.18 0.35
CA SER A 281 -6.05 -14.65 0.44
C SER A 281 -6.95 -15.20 -0.66
N SER A 282 -6.49 -16.26 -1.31
CA SER A 282 -7.27 -17.00 -2.31
C SER A 282 -7.06 -18.51 -2.09
N PRO A 283 -8.09 -19.34 -2.26
CA PRO A 283 -7.95 -20.80 -2.21
C PRO A 283 -7.33 -21.36 -3.49
N PHE A 284 -7.06 -20.53 -4.50
CA PHE A 284 -6.58 -20.96 -5.80
C PHE A 284 -5.08 -20.79 -5.93
N THR A 285 -4.34 -21.91 -5.95
CA THR A 285 -2.91 -21.92 -6.25
C THR A 285 -2.64 -21.39 -7.66
N GLY A 286 -1.64 -20.51 -7.79
CA GLY A 286 -1.24 -19.93 -9.09
C GLY A 286 -2.15 -18.81 -9.62
N ARG A 287 -3.22 -18.45 -8.90
CA ARG A 287 -4.05 -17.30 -9.24
C ARG A 287 -3.60 -16.09 -8.43
N GLU A 288 -3.11 -15.07 -9.12
CA GLU A 288 -2.60 -13.85 -8.51
C GLU A 288 -3.74 -12.89 -8.15
N VAL A 289 -3.76 -12.40 -6.92
CA VAL A 289 -4.59 -11.27 -6.51
C VAL A 289 -3.78 -9.99 -6.70
N LYS A 290 -4.28 -9.07 -7.54
CA LYS A 290 -3.60 -7.81 -7.84
C LYS A 290 -4.21 -6.65 -7.08
N VAL A 291 -3.37 -5.88 -6.40
CA VAL A 291 -3.80 -4.68 -5.68
C VAL A 291 -2.93 -3.51 -6.12
N THR A 292 -3.57 -2.44 -6.58
CA THR A 292 -2.91 -1.17 -6.90
C THR A 292 -3.40 -0.10 -5.93
N SER A 293 -2.49 0.60 -5.28
CA SER A 293 -2.80 1.72 -4.39
C SER A 293 -2.31 3.04 -4.96
N ALA A 294 -3.15 4.08 -4.84
CA ALA A 294 -2.90 5.42 -5.34
C ALA A 294 -3.54 6.49 -4.44
N GLY A 295 -3.23 7.77 -4.70
CA GLY A 295 -3.80 8.92 -4.02
C GLY A 295 -3.43 8.99 -2.54
N THR A 296 -4.40 9.25 -1.68
CA THR A 296 -4.26 9.32 -0.22
C THR A 296 -4.46 7.95 0.46
N THR A 297 -4.31 6.84 -0.27
CA THR A 297 -4.49 5.49 0.30
C THR A 297 -3.59 5.27 1.51
N ASN A 298 -4.18 4.74 2.58
CA ASN A 298 -3.51 4.47 3.85
C ASN A 298 -4.03 3.15 4.46
N ILE A 299 -3.24 2.10 4.31
CA ILE A 299 -3.51 0.76 4.88
C ILE A 299 -2.42 0.45 5.90
N ASP A 300 -2.80 0.31 7.16
CA ASP A 300 -1.82 0.14 8.24
C ASP A 300 -1.10 -1.21 8.18
N GLN A 301 -1.85 -2.28 7.91
CA GLN A 301 -1.31 -3.63 7.82
C GLN A 301 -1.82 -4.34 6.56
N VAL A 302 -0.93 -5.04 5.87
CA VAL A 302 -1.25 -5.94 4.76
C VAL A 302 -0.80 -7.34 5.13
N THR A 303 -1.74 -8.29 5.12
CA THR A 303 -1.47 -9.72 5.31
C THR A 303 -1.63 -10.44 3.98
N VAL A 304 -0.57 -11.08 3.51
CA VAL A 304 -0.55 -11.80 2.24
C VAL A 304 -0.44 -13.30 2.50
N MET A 305 -1.46 -14.05 2.07
CA MET A 305 -1.59 -15.50 2.28
C MET A 305 -1.67 -16.29 0.98
N THR A 306 -1.40 -15.65 -0.16
CA THR A 306 -1.53 -16.25 -1.49
C THR A 306 -0.59 -15.54 -2.47
N THR A 307 -0.50 -16.03 -3.71
CA THR A 307 0.14 -15.31 -4.81
C THR A 307 -0.49 -13.93 -4.98
N ALA A 308 0.33 -12.87 -4.90
CA ALA A 308 -0.15 -11.50 -4.98
C ALA A 308 0.81 -10.58 -5.74
N GLY A 309 0.23 -9.58 -6.42
CA GLY A 309 0.96 -8.46 -7.01
C GLY A 309 0.51 -7.15 -6.35
N LEU A 310 1.42 -6.46 -5.67
CA LEU A 310 1.15 -5.17 -5.05
C LEU A 310 1.85 -4.07 -5.82
N THR A 311 1.10 -3.08 -6.25
CA THR A 311 1.61 -1.91 -6.96
C THR A 311 1.25 -0.63 -6.20
N GLN A 312 2.21 0.25 -6.01
CA GLN A 312 2.00 1.59 -5.47
C GLN A 312 2.37 2.63 -6.53
N THR A 313 1.38 3.42 -6.96
CA THR A 313 1.55 4.44 -7.99
C THR A 313 0.93 5.75 -7.54
N SER A 314 1.57 6.86 -7.87
CA SER A 314 0.98 8.21 -7.68
C SER A 314 0.40 8.44 -6.26
N LEU A 315 1.10 7.95 -5.22
CA LEU A 315 0.73 8.28 -3.85
C LEU A 315 0.97 9.77 -3.60
N GLN A 316 0.02 10.43 -2.96
CA GLN A 316 0.16 11.83 -2.57
C GLN A 316 1.14 11.97 -1.41
N ALA A 317 1.75 13.15 -1.27
CA ALA A 317 2.63 13.45 -0.15
C ALA A 317 1.91 13.24 1.18
N GLY A 318 2.56 12.51 2.11
CA GLY A 318 1.99 12.14 3.40
C GLY A 318 1.11 10.87 3.41
N ALA A 319 0.76 10.31 2.24
CA ALA A 319 0.09 9.03 2.17
C ALA A 319 1.08 7.89 2.45
N SER A 320 0.68 6.96 3.32
CA SER A 320 1.52 5.80 3.67
C SER A 320 1.38 4.63 2.69
N GLY A 321 0.35 4.63 1.83
CA GLY A 321 0.04 3.52 0.96
C GLY A 321 -0.18 2.22 1.74
N LEU A 322 0.50 1.16 1.33
CA LEU A 322 0.52 -0.15 1.99
C LEU A 322 1.70 -0.18 2.98
N LYS A 323 1.46 0.09 4.26
CA LYS A 323 2.47 0.51 5.23
C LYS A 323 3.34 -0.63 5.77
N GLN A 324 2.73 -1.71 6.23
CA GLN A 324 3.42 -2.90 6.73
C GLN A 324 2.88 -4.14 6.05
N ILE A 325 3.74 -4.87 5.36
CA ILE A 325 3.37 -6.06 4.61
C ILE A 325 3.94 -7.29 5.32
N ASN A 326 3.06 -8.21 5.73
CA ASN A 326 3.41 -9.51 6.28
C ASN A 326 3.05 -10.60 5.27
N VAL A 327 4.02 -11.40 4.87
CA VAL A 327 3.87 -12.45 3.86
C VAL A 327 3.99 -13.81 4.53
N TYR A 328 2.97 -14.63 4.34
CA TYR A 328 2.89 -15.99 4.82
C TYR A 328 2.80 -16.97 3.65
N GLY A 329 3.01 -18.25 3.91
CA GLY A 329 2.94 -19.30 2.90
C GLY A 329 4.31 -19.74 2.39
N ASP A 330 4.32 -20.49 1.29
CA ASP A 330 5.52 -21.11 0.75
C ASP A 330 6.00 -20.44 -0.55
N LYS A 331 7.09 -20.98 -1.12
CA LYS A 331 7.70 -20.51 -2.38
C LYS A 331 6.79 -20.58 -3.62
N ASN A 332 5.69 -21.33 -3.55
CA ASN A 332 4.73 -21.46 -4.65
C ASN A 332 3.68 -20.35 -4.65
N MET A 333 3.71 -19.46 -3.64
CA MET A 333 2.84 -18.30 -3.51
C MET A 333 3.68 -17.00 -3.53
N PRO A 334 4.25 -16.61 -4.69
CA PRO A 334 5.11 -15.45 -4.80
C PRO A 334 4.35 -14.14 -4.52
N LEU A 335 5.03 -13.20 -3.90
CA LEU A 335 4.64 -11.80 -3.83
C LEU A 335 5.48 -10.98 -4.80
N THR A 336 4.84 -10.26 -5.71
CA THR A 336 5.49 -9.28 -6.59
C THR A 336 5.21 -7.87 -6.09
N LEU A 337 6.26 -7.06 -5.95
CA LEU A 337 6.17 -5.66 -5.54
C LEU A 337 6.59 -4.73 -6.68
N ASN A 338 5.78 -3.70 -6.93
CA ASN A 338 6.07 -2.63 -7.89
C ASN A 338 5.77 -1.26 -7.25
N GLY A 339 6.77 -0.39 -7.16
CA GLY A 339 6.67 0.90 -6.49
C GLY A 339 7.46 0.92 -5.18
N ARG A 340 7.10 1.83 -4.28
CA ARG A 340 7.86 2.11 -3.06
C ARG A 340 7.14 1.60 -1.83
N PHE A 341 7.80 0.76 -1.02
CA PHE A 341 7.22 0.11 0.16
C PHE A 341 8.09 0.39 1.40
N GLY A 342 7.45 0.60 2.55
CA GLY A 342 8.13 0.83 3.81
C GLY A 342 8.65 -0.48 4.39
N LYS A 343 7.79 -1.22 5.09
CA LYS A 343 8.18 -2.43 5.82
C LYS A 343 7.59 -3.69 5.19
N VAL A 344 8.44 -4.66 4.87
CA VAL A 344 8.06 -5.98 4.36
C VAL A 344 8.65 -7.05 5.28
N THR A 345 7.83 -8.00 5.71
CA THR A 345 8.26 -9.15 6.52
C THR A 345 7.86 -10.46 5.83
N LEU A 346 8.84 -11.28 5.53
CA LEU A 346 8.67 -12.64 5.04
C LEU A 346 8.66 -13.58 6.25
N GLN A 347 7.49 -14.10 6.60
CA GLN A 347 7.30 -14.89 7.83
C GLN A 347 7.77 -16.34 7.66
N ASP A 348 7.68 -16.87 6.44
CA ASP A 348 7.97 -18.27 6.10
C ASP A 348 8.95 -18.37 4.93
N ALA A 349 9.04 -19.53 4.28
CA ALA A 349 9.85 -19.77 3.08
C ALA A 349 9.23 -19.15 1.81
N ASN A 350 9.00 -17.86 1.82
CA ASN A 350 8.31 -17.11 0.79
C ASN A 350 9.18 -16.84 -0.45
N ARG A 351 8.55 -16.45 -1.55
CA ARG A 351 9.21 -15.91 -2.74
C ARG A 351 8.79 -14.45 -2.93
N LEU A 352 9.76 -13.54 -2.88
CA LEU A 352 9.58 -12.11 -3.09
C LEU A 352 10.23 -11.71 -4.41
N SER A 353 9.46 -11.10 -5.31
CA SER A 353 9.95 -10.53 -6.57
C SER A 353 9.81 -9.01 -6.55
N LEU A 354 10.90 -8.29 -6.80
CA LEU A 354 10.90 -6.85 -6.92
C LEU A 354 11.01 -6.44 -8.40
N SER A 355 9.97 -5.78 -8.91
CA SER A 355 9.98 -5.22 -10.27
C SER A 355 11.06 -4.16 -10.44
N ALA A 356 11.41 -3.84 -11.69
CA ALA A 356 12.33 -2.74 -11.99
C ALA A 356 11.81 -1.42 -11.38
N GLY A 357 12.67 -0.73 -10.62
CA GLY A 357 12.32 0.49 -9.90
C GLY A 357 11.56 0.30 -8.58
N ALA A 358 11.21 -0.94 -8.22
CA ALA A 358 10.64 -1.21 -6.92
C ALA A 358 11.66 -0.93 -5.80
N PHE A 359 11.17 -0.38 -4.68
CA PHE A 359 11.99 -0.04 -3.53
C PHE A 359 11.35 -0.54 -2.24
N VAL A 360 12.14 -1.23 -1.42
CA VAL A 360 11.76 -1.67 -0.07
C VAL A 360 12.70 -1.02 0.93
N GLU A 361 12.13 -0.23 1.85
CA GLU A 361 12.91 0.46 2.88
C GLU A 361 13.45 -0.50 3.94
N SER A 362 12.60 -1.42 4.42
CA SER A 362 12.99 -2.38 5.46
C SER A 362 12.41 -3.77 5.16
N LEU A 363 13.27 -4.75 4.96
CA LEU A 363 12.93 -6.16 4.74
C LEU A 363 13.33 -6.98 5.95
N THR A 364 12.40 -7.74 6.53
CA THR A 364 12.70 -8.74 7.57
C THR A 364 12.44 -10.13 7.02
N VAL A 365 13.42 -11.02 7.12
CA VAL A 365 13.36 -12.40 6.59
C VAL A 365 13.40 -13.38 7.75
N LYS A 366 12.29 -14.05 8.02
CA LYS A 366 12.12 -14.99 9.14
C LYS A 366 12.10 -16.46 8.72
N GLY A 367 12.20 -16.75 7.43
CA GLY A 367 12.23 -18.11 6.87
C GLY A 367 13.24 -18.25 5.75
N ALA A 368 13.34 -19.43 5.16
CA ALA A 368 14.20 -19.73 4.00
C ALA A 368 13.63 -19.15 2.70
N ALA A 369 13.50 -17.81 2.65
CA ALA A 369 12.89 -17.10 1.54
C ALA A 369 13.80 -16.97 0.32
N THR A 370 13.18 -16.83 -0.86
CA THR A 370 13.85 -16.46 -2.11
C THR A 370 13.48 -15.03 -2.49
N ILE A 371 14.49 -14.18 -2.70
CA ILE A 371 14.32 -12.77 -3.07
C ILE A 371 14.96 -12.59 -4.45
N GLU A 372 14.18 -12.07 -5.40
CA GLU A 372 14.58 -11.95 -6.80
C GLU A 372 14.10 -10.66 -7.45
N GLY A 373 14.51 -10.38 -8.68
CA GLY A 373 14.14 -9.20 -9.46
C GLY A 373 15.27 -8.18 -9.54
N THR A 374 14.91 -6.93 -9.88
CA THR A 374 15.87 -5.83 -10.16
C THR A 374 15.58 -4.56 -9.34
N GLY A 375 14.69 -4.65 -8.35
CA GLY A 375 14.41 -3.56 -7.42
C GLY A 375 15.54 -3.31 -6.42
N THR A 376 15.29 -2.39 -5.49
CA THR A 376 16.24 -2.01 -4.44
C THR A 376 15.70 -2.36 -3.07
N ILE A 377 16.55 -2.89 -2.20
CA ILE A 377 16.28 -3.08 -0.77
C ILE A 377 17.25 -2.18 0.00
N GLN A 378 16.73 -1.27 0.81
CA GLN A 378 17.58 -0.39 1.59
C GLN A 378 18.18 -1.13 2.79
N ASN A 379 17.35 -1.74 3.63
CA ASN A 379 17.81 -2.46 4.81
C ASN A 379 17.20 -3.87 4.85
N ALA A 380 17.98 -4.89 5.17
CA ALA A 380 17.49 -6.24 5.38
C ALA A 380 17.94 -6.81 6.74
N VAL A 381 17.04 -7.55 7.41
CA VAL A 381 17.36 -8.29 8.63
C VAL A 381 17.04 -9.75 8.41
N PHE A 382 18.06 -10.62 8.47
CA PHE A 382 17.92 -12.05 8.31
C PHE A 382 17.83 -12.72 9.68
N GLN A 383 16.67 -13.28 10.01
CA GLN A 383 16.38 -13.91 11.30
C GLN A 383 16.35 -15.45 11.22
N ALA A 384 16.54 -16.02 10.02
CA ALA A 384 16.59 -17.45 9.77
C ALA A 384 17.64 -17.79 8.73
N ASN A 385 18.07 -19.05 8.70
CA ASN A 385 18.96 -19.59 7.69
C ASN A 385 18.22 -19.97 6.41
N GLY A 386 18.99 -20.16 5.31
CA GLY A 386 18.48 -20.66 4.04
C GLY A 386 17.83 -19.62 3.13
N ALA A 387 17.86 -18.35 3.50
CA ALA A 387 17.44 -17.29 2.59
C ALA A 387 18.41 -17.14 1.42
N VAL A 388 17.87 -16.95 0.21
CA VAL A 388 18.62 -16.70 -1.03
C VAL A 388 18.15 -15.40 -1.64
N SER A 389 19.06 -14.43 -1.81
CA SER A 389 18.76 -13.14 -2.43
C SER A 389 19.61 -12.91 -3.67
N ALA A 390 18.97 -12.71 -4.81
CA ALA A 390 19.60 -12.22 -6.02
C ALA A 390 19.89 -10.71 -5.97
N ILE A 391 19.21 -10.00 -5.06
CA ILE A 391 19.39 -8.56 -4.82
C ILE A 391 20.26 -8.39 -3.58
N GLU A 392 21.34 -7.63 -3.69
CA GLU A 392 22.12 -7.23 -2.53
C GLU A 392 21.47 -6.02 -1.87
N PRO A 393 21.02 -6.13 -0.58
CA PRO A 393 20.52 -4.97 0.14
C PRO A 393 21.64 -3.94 0.40
N GLN A 394 21.29 -2.66 0.47
CA GLN A 394 22.29 -1.62 0.77
C GLN A 394 22.92 -1.83 2.14
N THR A 395 22.11 -2.23 3.14
CA THR A 395 22.59 -2.70 4.44
C THR A 395 21.88 -3.98 4.82
N TYR A 396 22.54 -4.83 5.59
CA TYR A 396 21.91 -6.03 6.16
C TYR A 396 22.55 -6.45 7.48
N SER A 397 21.75 -7.12 8.29
CA SER A 397 22.20 -7.72 9.55
C SER A 397 21.62 -9.11 9.72
N PHE A 398 22.28 -9.89 10.57
CA PHE A 398 21.89 -11.27 10.89
C PHE A 398 21.59 -11.41 12.37
N ASN A 399 20.56 -12.15 12.73
CA ASN A 399 20.48 -12.69 14.08
C ASN A 399 21.66 -13.63 14.35
N LYS A 400 22.08 -13.72 15.59
CA LYS A 400 23.25 -14.50 16.01
C LYS A 400 23.22 -15.92 15.42
N GLY A 401 24.24 -16.28 14.66
CA GLY A 401 24.41 -17.60 14.05
C GLY A 401 23.59 -17.84 12.79
N MET A 402 22.95 -16.81 12.24
CA MET A 402 22.21 -16.90 10.97
C MET A 402 23.11 -16.54 9.79
N SER A 403 22.70 -16.98 8.59
CA SER A 403 23.38 -16.72 7.31
C SER A 403 22.37 -16.69 6.17
N ALA A 404 22.74 -16.04 5.08
CA ALA A 404 21.99 -16.05 3.82
C ALA A 404 22.95 -16.20 2.63
N THR A 405 22.42 -16.61 1.48
CA THR A 405 23.13 -16.52 0.20
C THR A 405 22.72 -15.23 -0.50
N ILE A 406 23.64 -14.28 -0.66
CA ILE A 406 23.41 -12.99 -1.34
C ILE A 406 24.26 -12.97 -2.61
N GLN A 407 23.61 -12.79 -3.76
CA GLN A 407 24.28 -12.82 -5.08
C GLN A 407 25.17 -14.06 -5.27
N GLY A 408 24.70 -15.22 -4.82
CA GLY A 408 25.43 -16.50 -4.92
C GLY A 408 26.52 -16.71 -3.85
N THR A 409 26.79 -15.74 -3.00
CA THR A 409 27.81 -15.83 -1.94
C THR A 409 27.14 -16.05 -0.58
N SER A 410 27.66 -17.01 0.20
CA SER A 410 27.20 -17.22 1.59
C SER A 410 27.74 -16.14 2.50
N VAL A 411 26.84 -15.44 3.18
CA VAL A 411 27.14 -14.28 4.04
C VAL A 411 26.54 -14.50 5.41
N SER A 412 27.31 -14.22 6.47
CA SER A 412 26.88 -14.30 7.89
C SER A 412 27.37 -13.12 8.73
N VAL A 413 27.94 -12.10 8.09
CA VAL A 413 28.48 -10.90 8.73
C VAL A 413 27.63 -9.71 8.30
N ASP A 414 27.30 -8.85 9.26
CA ASP A 414 26.53 -7.63 9.02
C ASP A 414 27.24 -6.70 8.04
N ARG A 415 26.47 -6.08 7.16
CA ARG A 415 26.90 -4.99 6.32
C ARG A 415 26.23 -3.70 6.78
N SER A 416 27.00 -2.83 7.42
CA SER A 416 26.57 -1.46 7.71
C SER A 416 26.54 -0.63 6.42
N GLN A 417 25.95 0.56 6.48
CA GLN A 417 26.11 1.52 5.39
C GLN A 417 27.60 1.73 5.12
N PRO A 418 28.02 1.79 3.85
CA PRO A 418 29.42 2.05 3.52
C PRO A 418 29.93 3.27 4.28
N ASN A 419 31.04 3.09 4.95
CA ASN A 419 31.66 4.18 5.69
C ASN A 419 32.66 4.87 4.79
N HIS A 420 32.61 6.19 4.78
CA HIS A 420 33.56 7.02 4.06
C HIS A 420 34.30 7.86 5.09
N THR A 421 35.58 8.03 4.91
CA THR A 421 36.39 8.85 5.81
C THR A 421 37.18 9.90 5.02
N LEU A 422 37.47 11.02 5.66
CA LEU A 422 38.37 12.03 5.14
C LEU A 422 39.72 11.97 5.86
N THR A 423 40.77 12.01 5.08
CA THR A 423 42.15 12.05 5.61
C THR A 423 42.89 13.27 5.05
N PRO A 424 43.46 14.14 5.91
CA PRO A 424 43.40 14.10 7.38
C PRO A 424 42.03 14.51 7.94
N ALA A 425 41.61 13.88 9.06
CA ALA A 425 40.35 14.21 9.72
C ALA A 425 40.37 15.57 10.46
N THR A 426 41.56 16.13 10.66
CA THR A 426 41.74 17.39 11.36
C THR A 426 42.85 18.18 10.70
N ILE A 427 42.62 19.47 10.48
CA ILE A 427 43.54 20.39 9.79
C ILE A 427 43.65 21.69 10.56
N ASN A 428 44.87 22.15 10.78
CA ASN A 428 45.15 23.43 11.41
C ASN A 428 45.69 24.43 10.32
N LEU A 429 44.97 25.51 10.10
CA LEU A 429 45.36 26.57 9.18
C LEU A 429 45.72 27.82 9.96
N SER A 430 46.94 28.32 9.73
CA SER A 430 47.40 29.63 10.25
C SER A 430 47.08 30.79 9.30
N THR A 431 46.86 30.48 8.02
CA THR A 431 46.46 31.41 6.95
C THR A 431 45.49 30.66 6.02
N ALA A 432 44.67 31.40 5.29
CA ALA A 432 43.83 30.79 4.25
C ALA A 432 44.73 30.20 3.14
N SER A 433 44.86 28.91 3.08
CA SER A 433 45.62 28.14 2.10
C SER A 433 44.78 26.97 1.61
N ASP A 434 45.16 26.39 0.47
CA ASP A 434 44.50 25.22 -0.07
C ASP A 434 44.63 24.03 0.87
N VAL A 435 43.54 23.26 1.01
CA VAL A 435 43.46 22.09 1.84
C VAL A 435 43.20 20.87 0.96
N ILE A 436 44.04 19.85 1.10
CA ILE A 436 43.84 18.57 0.39
C ILE A 436 43.35 17.53 1.38
N LEU A 437 42.22 16.90 1.03
CA LEU A 437 41.58 15.80 1.73
C LEU A 437 41.50 14.58 0.80
N ALA A 438 41.91 13.43 1.27
CA ALA A 438 41.65 12.17 0.54
C ALA A 438 40.39 11.52 1.11
N ILE A 439 39.51 11.07 0.22
CA ILE A 439 38.38 10.25 0.57
C ILE A 439 38.83 8.78 0.56
N VAL A 440 38.64 8.12 1.66
CA VAL A 440 38.70 6.65 1.73
C VAL A 440 37.27 6.14 1.72
N SER A 441 36.87 5.47 0.65
CA SER A 441 35.53 4.96 0.42
C SER A 441 35.54 3.44 0.46
N GLU A 442 34.55 2.84 1.13
CA GLU A 442 34.38 1.38 1.17
C GLU A 442 33.60 0.86 -0.05
N ASP A 443 33.06 1.76 -0.87
CA ASP A 443 32.35 1.44 -2.11
C ASP A 443 32.76 2.41 -3.24
N ASN A 444 32.10 2.30 -4.39
CA ASN A 444 32.33 3.18 -5.55
C ASN A 444 31.50 4.48 -5.49
N ALA A 445 31.21 4.97 -4.28
CA ALA A 445 30.46 6.22 -4.11
C ALA A 445 31.19 7.40 -4.73
N THR A 446 30.41 8.29 -5.34
CA THR A 446 30.91 9.53 -5.93
C THR A 446 30.59 10.75 -5.06
N VAL A 447 31.40 11.77 -5.11
CA VAL A 447 31.15 13.06 -4.44
C VAL A 447 30.04 13.80 -5.18
N ARG A 448 28.98 14.18 -4.45
CA ARG A 448 27.88 15.01 -4.96
C ARG A 448 28.14 16.50 -4.70
N SER A 449 28.60 16.83 -3.50
CA SER A 449 28.94 18.21 -3.12
C SER A 449 29.86 18.22 -1.89
N VAL A 450 30.50 19.36 -1.64
CA VAL A 450 31.34 19.61 -0.46
C VAL A 450 30.78 20.81 0.30
N MET A 451 30.68 20.68 1.61
CA MET A 451 30.20 21.73 2.51
C MET A 451 31.33 22.18 3.45
N LEU A 452 31.33 23.45 3.80
CA LEU A 452 32.22 24.04 4.83
C LEU A 452 31.33 24.79 5.84
N GLY A 453 31.11 24.18 7.01
CA GLY A 453 30.05 24.61 7.91
C GLY A 453 28.69 24.43 7.22
N ASP A 454 27.86 25.48 7.23
CA ASP A 454 26.55 25.50 6.57
C ASP A 454 26.60 25.92 5.10
N ARG A 455 27.83 26.18 4.55
CA ARG A 455 28.01 26.66 3.19
C ARG A 455 28.34 25.52 2.25
N VAL A 456 27.57 25.39 1.15
CA VAL A 456 27.90 24.50 0.03
C VAL A 456 28.99 25.17 -0.80
N LEU A 457 30.11 24.48 -0.99
CA LEU A 457 31.24 24.98 -1.81
C LEU A 457 30.96 24.71 -3.30
N GLN A 458 31.45 25.61 -4.14
CA GLN A 458 31.33 25.53 -5.58
C GLN A 458 32.49 24.71 -6.18
N ALA A 459 32.12 23.64 -6.93
CA ALA A 459 33.11 22.86 -7.69
C ALA A 459 33.80 23.69 -8.80
N GLY A 460 35.07 23.48 -8.99
CA GLY A 460 35.89 24.21 -9.95
C GLY A 460 36.24 25.67 -9.56
N TYR A 461 35.72 26.15 -8.43
CA TYR A 461 36.00 27.51 -7.92
C TYR A 461 36.43 27.54 -6.45
N GLN A 462 35.74 26.79 -5.59
CA GLN A 462 36.05 26.72 -4.17
C GLN A 462 36.57 25.34 -3.75
N TYR A 463 36.32 24.32 -4.54
CA TYR A 463 36.98 23.03 -4.43
C TYR A 463 37.10 22.33 -5.79
N ASP A 464 38.09 21.46 -5.89
CA ASP A 464 38.28 20.52 -6.98
C ASP A 464 38.15 19.08 -6.43
N TYR A 465 37.61 18.18 -7.22
CA TYR A 465 37.53 16.77 -6.89
C TYR A 465 38.10 15.93 -8.04
N ASP A 466 39.06 15.08 -7.70
CA ASP A 466 39.62 14.10 -8.63
C ASP A 466 39.03 12.72 -8.31
N PRO A 467 38.13 12.19 -9.16
CA PRO A 467 37.51 10.89 -8.93
C PRO A 467 38.47 9.70 -9.10
N VAL A 468 39.64 9.89 -9.74
CA VAL A 468 40.62 8.82 -9.94
C VAL A 468 41.44 8.59 -8.66
N THR A 469 41.84 9.67 -8.01
CA THR A 469 42.65 9.61 -6.77
C THR A 469 41.80 9.68 -5.50
N GLY A 470 40.51 10.01 -5.61
CA GLY A 470 39.62 10.27 -4.47
C GLY A 470 40.03 11.57 -3.72
N SER A 471 40.76 12.50 -4.35
CA SER A 471 41.29 13.70 -3.71
C SER A 471 40.31 14.87 -3.85
N ILE A 472 40.05 15.56 -2.74
CA ILE A 472 39.33 16.83 -2.70
C ILE A 472 40.35 17.92 -2.33
N ARG A 473 40.48 18.93 -3.17
CA ARG A 473 41.25 20.13 -2.89
C ARG A 473 40.29 21.29 -2.61
N ILE A 474 40.22 21.73 -1.36
CA ILE A 474 39.46 22.93 -0.97
C ILE A 474 40.38 24.11 -1.18
N LEU A 475 39.99 25.03 -2.04
CA LEU A 475 40.81 26.19 -2.43
C LEU A 475 40.76 27.27 -1.36
N SER A 476 41.82 28.06 -1.26
CA SER A 476 42.00 29.13 -0.26
C SER A 476 40.84 30.15 -0.25
N ASN A 477 40.22 30.40 -1.39
CA ASN A 477 39.08 31.30 -1.51
C ASN A 477 37.81 30.78 -0.83
N ALA A 478 37.69 29.46 -0.57
CA ALA A 478 36.58 28.89 0.20
C ALA A 478 36.56 29.42 1.63
N PHE A 479 37.70 29.84 2.17
CA PHE A 479 37.88 30.39 3.51
C PHE A 479 37.70 31.91 3.56
N SER A 480 37.47 32.56 2.44
CA SER A 480 37.29 34.02 2.36
C SER A 480 36.06 34.45 3.16
N GLY A 481 36.23 35.48 4.00
CA GLY A 481 35.16 36.01 4.86
C GLY A 481 34.89 35.19 6.11
N LEU A 482 35.62 34.09 6.36
CA LEU A 482 35.55 33.35 7.60
C LEU A 482 36.44 33.97 8.69
N SER A 483 35.91 34.08 9.90
CA SER A 483 36.66 34.43 11.09
C SER A 483 37.51 33.27 11.59
N SER A 484 38.47 33.53 12.50
CA SER A 484 39.14 32.45 13.23
C SER A 484 38.11 31.60 13.99
N GLY A 485 38.24 30.28 13.88
CA GLY A 485 37.28 29.38 14.49
C GLY A 485 37.44 27.94 14.02
N THR A 486 36.49 27.12 14.43
CA THR A 486 36.39 25.69 14.05
C THR A 486 35.30 25.51 13.01
N TYR A 487 35.64 24.89 11.89
CA TYR A 487 34.75 24.65 10.77
C TYR A 487 34.72 23.15 10.45
N THR A 488 33.58 22.64 10.14
CA THR A 488 33.42 21.24 9.67
C THR A 488 33.36 21.25 8.15
N VAL A 489 34.22 20.47 7.52
CA VAL A 489 34.05 20.07 6.13
C VAL A 489 33.21 18.81 6.12
N GLN A 490 32.14 18.77 5.34
CA GLN A 490 31.35 17.59 5.08
C GLN A 490 31.31 17.33 3.58
N VAL A 491 31.59 16.10 3.19
CA VAL A 491 31.47 15.65 1.79
C VAL A 491 30.20 14.85 1.63
N ILE A 492 29.31 15.32 0.77
CA ILE A 492 28.06 14.63 0.46
C ILE A 492 28.33 13.56 -0.59
N MET A 493 28.20 12.32 -0.21
CA MET A 493 28.44 11.17 -1.05
C MET A 493 27.17 10.70 -1.77
N SER A 494 27.32 9.94 -2.85
CA SER A 494 26.18 9.34 -3.57
C SER A 494 25.49 8.23 -2.79
N THR A 495 26.22 7.54 -1.91
CA THR A 495 25.77 6.45 -1.02
C THR A 495 26.52 6.56 0.31
N GLY A 496 26.05 5.84 1.32
CA GLY A 496 26.76 5.71 2.60
C GLY A 496 26.71 6.93 3.52
N ILE A 497 27.60 6.94 4.50
CA ILE A 497 27.72 8.00 5.50
C ILE A 497 28.59 9.12 4.95
N ASN A 498 28.08 10.35 4.99
CA ASN A 498 28.82 11.54 4.55
C ASN A 498 30.02 11.81 5.47
N PRO A 499 31.27 11.72 4.99
CA PRO A 499 32.45 11.89 5.85
C PRO A 499 32.67 13.37 6.18
N THR A 500 33.27 13.59 7.35
CA THR A 500 33.58 14.92 7.87
C THR A 500 35.05 15.06 8.24
N ALA A 501 35.58 16.29 8.10
CA ALA A 501 36.86 16.69 8.64
C ALA A 501 36.72 18.03 9.37
N THR A 502 37.57 18.27 10.36
CA THR A 502 37.57 19.52 11.15
C THR A 502 38.70 20.41 10.71
N ILE A 503 38.40 21.67 10.43
CA ILE A 503 39.38 22.71 10.12
C ILE A 503 39.41 23.73 11.25
N TYR A 504 40.58 23.93 11.84
CA TYR A 504 40.85 25.00 12.79
C TYR A 504 41.53 26.16 12.05
N LEU A 505 40.79 27.26 11.81
CA LEU A 505 41.32 28.49 11.20
C LEU A 505 41.76 29.43 12.32
N ARG A 506 43.07 29.74 12.37
CA ARG A 506 43.63 30.67 13.35
C ARG A 506 43.81 32.07 12.72
N SER A 507 43.60 33.13 13.50
CA SER A 507 43.96 34.47 13.02
C SER A 507 45.47 34.59 12.99
N GLY A 508 46.04 34.90 11.83
CA GLY A 508 47.45 35.27 11.73
C GLY A 508 47.68 36.55 12.53
N SER A 509 48.62 36.53 13.49
CA SER A 509 49.10 37.76 14.10
C SER A 509 49.79 38.60 13.03
N SER A 510 49.14 39.63 12.55
CA SER A 510 49.75 40.62 11.66
C SER A 510 50.76 41.46 12.45
N SER A 511 52.06 41.21 12.22
CA SER A 511 53.06 42.22 12.49
C SER A 511 52.84 43.35 11.46
N SER A 512 52.57 44.55 11.97
CA SER A 512 52.42 45.78 11.19
C SER A 512 53.58 46.05 10.30
N SER A 513 53.39 46.14 8.98
CA SER A 513 54.13 46.96 8.10
C SER A 513 53.19 47.66 7.11
N SER A 514 53.28 48.98 7.16
CA SER A 514 52.55 49.93 6.34
C SER A 514 52.81 49.75 4.86
N GLY A 515 51.75 49.84 4.06
CA GLY A 515 51.92 50.27 2.67
C GLY A 515 51.05 49.66 1.62
N SER A 516 50.19 50.50 1.09
CA SER A 516 49.49 50.51 -0.18
C SER A 516 48.17 49.80 -0.29
N SER A 517 47.19 50.66 -0.46
CA SER A 517 45.81 50.41 -0.89
C SER A 517 45.69 49.47 -2.09
N SER A 518 45.05 48.36 -1.91
CA SER A 518 44.36 47.69 -3.00
C SER A 518 42.85 47.70 -2.65
N SER A 519 42.09 48.34 -3.48
CA SER A 519 40.65 48.44 -3.42
C SER A 519 39.99 47.05 -3.34
N SER A 520 39.41 46.74 -2.21
CA SER A 520 38.47 45.60 -2.09
C SER A 520 37.25 45.93 -2.93
N ASN A 521 37.04 45.18 -4.01
CA ASN A 521 35.79 45.20 -4.79
C ASN A 521 34.66 44.66 -3.94
N SER A 522 34.10 45.48 -3.08
CA SER A 522 32.86 45.18 -2.32
C SER A 522 31.65 45.64 -3.14
N GLY A 523 31.44 45.00 -4.30
CA GLY A 523 30.18 45.23 -5.04
C GLY A 523 28.98 44.74 -4.23
N SER A 524 27.99 45.59 -4.09
CA SER A 524 26.74 45.20 -3.41
C SER A 524 25.88 44.29 -4.28
N ALA A 525 25.21 43.33 -3.68
CA ALA A 525 24.27 42.45 -4.35
C ALA A 525 23.05 42.18 -3.48
N SER A 526 21.88 42.26 -4.08
CA SER A 526 20.61 41.95 -3.42
C SER A 526 19.59 41.34 -4.39
N LEU A 527 18.56 40.71 -3.87
CA LEU A 527 17.45 40.16 -4.64
C LEU A 527 16.41 41.26 -4.95
N ALA A 528 16.06 41.41 -6.23
CA ALA A 528 14.85 42.12 -6.65
C ALA A 528 13.62 41.15 -6.61
N THR A 529 13.85 39.85 -6.84
CA THR A 529 12.84 38.82 -6.70
C THR A 529 12.97 38.14 -5.33
N GLN A 530 11.97 38.30 -4.45
CA GLN A 530 12.04 37.81 -3.07
C GLN A 530 11.56 36.34 -2.93
N ALA A 531 10.64 35.91 -3.79
CA ALA A 531 10.14 34.52 -3.84
C ALA A 531 9.57 34.21 -5.22
N VAL A 532 9.50 32.95 -5.57
CA VAL A 532 8.93 32.45 -6.83
C VAL A 532 8.02 31.25 -6.58
N THR A 533 7.11 30.98 -7.52
CA THR A 533 6.22 29.81 -7.51
C THR A 533 6.47 28.98 -8.76
N PHE A 534 6.41 27.66 -8.61
CA PHE A 534 6.56 26.73 -9.73
C PHE A 534 5.61 25.52 -9.57
N SER A 535 5.09 25.00 -10.69
CA SER A 535 4.33 23.76 -10.72
C SER A 535 4.88 22.81 -11.78
N ALA A 536 5.03 21.54 -11.45
CA ALA A 536 5.35 20.49 -12.41
C ALA A 536 4.11 19.99 -13.18
N THR A 537 2.91 20.47 -12.85
CA THR A 537 1.66 20.05 -13.51
C THR A 537 1.44 20.83 -14.79
N ALA A 538 1.40 20.15 -15.93
CA ALA A 538 1.10 20.77 -17.22
C ALA A 538 -0.29 21.44 -17.20
N GLY A 539 -0.34 22.69 -17.69
CA GLY A 539 -1.58 23.51 -17.68
C GLY A 539 -1.80 24.35 -16.43
N ASN A 540 -0.99 24.18 -15.38
CA ASN A 540 -0.99 25.10 -14.23
C ASN A 540 -0.32 26.43 -14.65
N ALA A 541 -0.88 27.57 -14.21
CA ALA A 541 -0.32 28.89 -14.53
C ALA A 541 1.12 29.10 -14.01
N ALA A 542 1.51 28.40 -12.94
CA ALA A 542 2.89 28.41 -12.41
C ALA A 542 3.84 27.45 -13.13
N ASN A 543 3.39 26.68 -14.13
CA ASN A 543 4.20 25.79 -14.95
C ASN A 543 4.87 26.56 -16.10
N GLN A 544 5.85 27.38 -15.78
CA GLN A 544 6.62 28.23 -16.71
C GLN A 544 8.08 28.38 -16.25
N ASN A 545 8.91 29.03 -17.06
CA ASN A 545 10.25 29.35 -16.64
C ASN A 545 10.25 30.25 -15.40
N VAL A 546 11.14 29.97 -14.46
CA VAL A 546 11.29 30.77 -13.25
C VAL A 546 12.35 31.86 -13.49
N THR A 547 11.94 33.11 -13.36
CA THR A 547 12.83 34.27 -13.56
C THR A 547 13.12 34.93 -12.22
N ILE A 548 14.43 35.11 -11.93
CA ILE A 548 14.92 35.78 -10.73
C ILE A 548 15.68 37.04 -11.19
N ASN A 549 15.19 38.19 -10.74
CA ASN A 549 15.81 39.48 -10.99
C ASN A 549 16.70 39.86 -9.82
N LEU A 550 17.88 40.43 -10.13
CA LEU A 550 18.90 40.80 -9.18
C LEU A 550 19.17 42.30 -9.26
N ASN A 551 19.57 42.87 -8.14
CA ASN A 551 20.21 44.19 -8.08
C ASN A 551 21.66 43.93 -7.73
N ILE A 552 22.50 43.79 -8.75
CA ILE A 552 23.95 43.53 -8.59
C ILE A 552 24.75 44.63 -9.26
N ASP A 553 25.88 44.98 -8.62
CA ASP A 553 26.90 45.89 -9.18
C ASP A 553 27.49 45.23 -10.42
N SER A 554 27.92 46.04 -11.40
CA SER A 554 28.52 45.55 -12.65
C SER A 554 29.81 44.73 -12.45
N SER A 555 30.42 44.82 -11.28
CA SER A 555 31.60 44.03 -10.89
C SER A 555 31.24 42.65 -10.30
N VAL A 556 29.98 42.39 -10.03
CA VAL A 556 29.50 41.13 -9.43
C VAL A 556 28.71 40.34 -10.48
N VAL A 557 29.04 39.06 -10.64
CA VAL A 557 28.35 38.16 -11.56
C VAL A 557 27.86 36.92 -10.82
N VAL A 558 26.76 36.31 -11.30
CA VAL A 558 26.30 35.02 -10.81
C VAL A 558 27.18 33.92 -11.40
N GLN A 559 27.77 33.10 -10.54
CA GLN A 559 28.70 32.04 -10.94
C GLN A 559 28.04 30.68 -10.97
N ALA A 560 27.08 30.43 -10.06
CA ALA A 560 26.33 29.19 -10.02
C ALA A 560 24.91 29.39 -9.50
N VAL A 561 24.04 28.49 -9.89
CA VAL A 561 22.66 28.39 -9.41
C VAL A 561 22.46 26.98 -8.86
N LEU A 562 21.97 26.89 -7.62
CA LEU A 562 21.66 25.64 -6.97
C LEU A 562 20.14 25.57 -6.68
N LEU A 563 19.58 24.40 -6.79
CA LEU A 563 18.23 24.09 -6.37
C LEU A 563 18.30 23.06 -5.25
N ASP A 564 17.89 23.46 -4.06
CA ASP A 564 17.92 22.60 -2.85
C ASP A 564 19.29 21.93 -2.62
N GLY A 565 20.37 22.69 -2.81
CA GLY A 565 21.77 22.25 -2.68
C GLY A 565 22.35 21.52 -3.88
N SER A 566 21.56 21.22 -4.93
CA SER A 566 22.06 20.61 -6.16
C SER A 566 22.35 21.68 -7.21
N GLN A 567 23.58 21.72 -7.74
CA GLN A 567 23.99 22.70 -8.75
C GLN A 567 23.30 22.39 -10.09
N LEU A 568 22.72 23.42 -10.69
CA LEU A 568 22.13 23.36 -12.02
C LEU A 568 23.17 23.64 -13.10
N ALA A 569 22.99 23.07 -14.29
CA ALA A 569 23.87 23.24 -15.43
C ALA A 569 23.49 24.49 -16.25
N MET A 570 24.42 25.43 -16.38
CA MET A 570 24.24 26.64 -17.19
C MET A 570 24.07 26.27 -18.68
N GLY A 571 23.19 26.95 -19.37
CA GLY A 571 22.89 26.73 -20.79
C GLY A 571 21.82 25.65 -21.04
N THR A 572 21.72 24.62 -20.21
CA THR A 572 20.72 23.52 -20.34
C THR A 572 19.62 23.58 -19.30
N GLN A 573 19.91 24.02 -18.08
CA GLN A 573 18.94 24.10 -17.00
C GLN A 573 18.60 25.53 -16.58
N TYR A 574 19.52 26.45 -16.76
CA TYR A 574 19.29 27.88 -16.57
C TYR A 574 20.18 28.72 -17.49
N THR A 575 19.86 30.00 -17.61
CA THR A 575 20.67 31.01 -18.28
C THR A 575 20.77 32.27 -17.43
N ILE A 576 21.81 33.05 -17.67
CA ILE A 576 22.06 34.36 -17.06
C ILE A 576 22.13 35.40 -18.17
N SER A 577 21.37 36.48 -18.03
CA SER A 577 21.39 37.63 -18.97
C SER A 577 21.35 38.92 -18.18
N GLY A 578 22.49 39.61 -18.08
CA GLY A 578 22.61 40.78 -17.23
C GLY A 578 22.28 40.48 -15.77
N ASN A 579 21.32 41.18 -15.21
CA ASN A 579 20.89 41.03 -13.83
C ASN A 579 19.72 40.05 -13.68
N GLN A 580 19.56 39.09 -14.60
CA GLN A 580 18.45 38.16 -14.60
C GLN A 580 18.95 36.73 -14.73
N VAL A 581 18.45 35.85 -13.88
CA VAL A 581 18.62 34.38 -13.95
C VAL A 581 17.29 33.75 -14.33
N VAL A 582 17.30 32.94 -15.38
CA VAL A 582 16.12 32.24 -15.86
C VAL A 582 16.35 30.73 -15.77
N LEU A 583 15.60 30.06 -14.90
CA LEU A 583 15.57 28.59 -14.78
C LEU A 583 14.54 28.05 -15.76
N TYR A 584 14.91 27.08 -16.54
CA TYR A 584 14.05 26.52 -17.57
C TYR A 584 12.99 25.56 -16.97
N ARG A 585 11.74 25.74 -17.35
CA ARG A 585 10.62 24.86 -16.96
C ARG A 585 10.96 23.39 -17.17
N ALA A 586 11.41 23.03 -18.38
CA ALA A 586 11.72 21.65 -18.75
C ALA A 586 12.82 21.00 -17.89
N ALA A 587 13.68 21.82 -17.29
CA ALA A 587 14.71 21.35 -16.37
C ALA A 587 14.21 21.25 -14.93
N LEU A 588 13.27 22.11 -14.53
CA LEU A 588 12.68 22.11 -13.19
C LEU A 588 11.65 20.98 -13.01
N GLU A 589 10.79 20.74 -14.01
CA GLU A 589 9.75 19.73 -13.93
C GLU A 589 10.23 18.36 -13.39
N PRO A 590 11.29 17.73 -13.95
CA PRO A 590 11.73 16.43 -13.45
C PRO A 590 12.38 16.49 -12.06
N LEU A 591 12.93 17.67 -11.67
CA LEU A 591 13.60 17.84 -10.38
C LEU A 591 12.62 18.04 -9.22
N VAL A 592 11.42 18.54 -9.51
CA VAL A 592 10.41 18.86 -8.49
C VAL A 592 9.15 17.99 -8.61
N PHE A 593 9.08 17.08 -9.59
CA PHE A 593 7.95 16.21 -9.81
C PHE A 593 7.60 15.39 -8.54
N GLY A 594 6.37 15.50 -8.09
CA GLY A 594 5.90 14.82 -6.86
C GLY A 594 6.37 15.45 -5.56
N ARG A 595 7.03 16.62 -5.58
CA ARG A 595 7.39 17.39 -4.38
C ARG A 595 6.35 18.47 -4.11
N THR A 596 6.20 18.82 -2.84
CA THR A 596 5.35 19.92 -2.35
C THR A 596 6.10 20.73 -1.30
N GLY A 597 5.64 21.95 -1.04
CA GLY A 597 6.26 22.83 -0.06
C GLY A 597 7.21 23.83 -0.70
N THR A 598 8.24 24.27 0.03
CA THR A 598 9.19 25.28 -0.44
C THR A 598 10.58 24.68 -0.62
N MET A 599 11.19 24.92 -1.79
CA MET A 599 12.58 24.63 -2.10
C MET A 599 13.38 25.94 -2.18
N ASN A 600 14.69 25.88 -1.95
CA ASN A 600 15.55 27.04 -2.03
C ASN A 600 16.36 27.07 -3.34
N ILE A 601 16.26 28.18 -4.07
CA ILE A 601 17.17 28.50 -5.17
C ILE A 601 18.28 29.38 -4.59
N VAL A 602 19.51 28.91 -4.65
CA VAL A 602 20.69 29.64 -4.16
C VAL A 602 21.53 30.12 -5.34
N LEU A 603 21.76 31.42 -5.40
CA LEU A 603 22.63 32.07 -6.39
C LEU A 603 23.96 32.36 -5.75
N VAL A 604 25.03 31.81 -6.29
CA VAL A 604 26.41 32.03 -5.83
C VAL A 604 27.04 33.14 -6.68
N LEU A 605 27.56 34.17 -6.04
CA LEU A 605 28.08 35.36 -6.68
C LEU A 605 29.62 35.38 -6.69
N SER A 606 30.21 36.11 -7.64
CA SER A 606 31.67 36.22 -7.80
C SER A 606 32.38 36.85 -6.61
N ASN A 607 31.69 37.62 -5.79
CA ASN A 607 32.20 38.20 -4.56
C ASN A 607 32.11 37.25 -3.34
N GLY A 608 31.70 35.98 -3.55
CA GLY A 608 31.54 34.97 -2.50
C GLY A 608 30.21 35.01 -1.76
N ASN A 609 29.35 36.00 -2.01
CA ASN A 609 28.04 36.10 -1.40
C ASN A 609 27.06 35.09 -2.03
N GLN A 610 26.06 34.69 -1.26
CA GLN A 610 24.95 33.85 -1.72
C GLN A 610 23.63 34.60 -1.52
N LEU A 611 22.75 34.51 -2.51
CA LEU A 611 21.41 35.03 -2.44
C LEU A 611 20.44 33.85 -2.54
N THR A 612 19.51 33.73 -1.60
CA THR A 612 18.55 32.63 -1.55
C THR A 612 17.17 33.12 -1.90
N VAL A 613 16.52 32.46 -2.87
CA VAL A 613 15.14 32.73 -3.30
C VAL A 613 14.32 31.50 -2.98
N PRO A 614 13.32 31.59 -2.07
CA PRO A 614 12.40 30.49 -1.83
C PRO A 614 11.49 30.26 -3.05
N MET A 615 11.36 29.03 -3.51
CA MET A 615 10.45 28.59 -4.57
C MET A 615 9.36 27.72 -3.98
N THR A 616 8.15 28.20 -3.98
CA THR A 616 6.97 27.44 -3.51
C THR A 616 6.45 26.56 -4.64
N LEU A 617 6.30 25.26 -4.38
CA LEU A 617 5.73 24.30 -5.30
C LEU A 617 4.21 24.25 -5.13
N VAL A 618 3.47 24.40 -6.23
CA VAL A 618 2.00 24.48 -6.29
C VAL A 618 1.42 23.53 -7.35
#